data_5fe87309e8949cbda6eb1d68bf0fa59b
#
_entry.id   5fe87309e8949cbda6eb1d68bf0fa59b
#
_cell.length_a   1.000
_cell.length_b   1.000
_cell.length_c   1.000
_cell.angle_alpha   90.00
_cell.angle_beta   90.00
_cell.angle_gamma   90.00
#
_symmetry.space_group_name_H-M   'P 1'
#
loop_
_entity.id
_entity.type
_entity.pdbx_description
1 polymer ?
#
loop_
_entity_poly.entity_id
_entity_poly.type
_entity_poly.pdbx_seq_one_letter_code
_entity_poly.pdbx_strand_id
1 'polypeptide(L)'
;MKLHQSIMVGLLAAIVFGNVASAEEAATPQANQAHEDPAPTLEALVAQHAHDNGIPVGLARAVIRIESRGNPRARNHGAMGLMQIKTDTARRHGFGGSANGLLSADTNLRYGMKVLAEAYRASGGDVCRTLAYYQSGHRVHRFNAAQRSYCSKARSIMARA
;
A
#
# COMPACT_ATOMS: atom_id res chain seq x y z
N MET A 1 47.82 61.45 7.83
CA MET A 1 48.77 62.17 8.69
C MET A 1 49.30 61.16 9.72
N LYS A 2 50.64 60.90 9.68
CA LYS A 2 51.57 60.30 10.68
C LYS A 2 51.29 58.83 11.01
N LEU A 3 52.05 57.83 10.44
CA LEU A 3 53.47 57.46 10.72
C LEU A 3 53.80 57.29 12.20
N HIS A 4 54.17 56.05 12.54
CA HIS A 4 55.39 55.63 13.27
C HIS A 4 55.27 54.11 13.42
N GLN A 5 56.02 53.24 12.75
CA GLN A 5 57.47 52.90 12.78
C GLN A 5 58.02 52.74 14.21
N SER A 6 58.42 51.53 14.52
CA SER A 6 59.75 51.12 15.02
C SER A 6 59.68 49.74 15.67
N ILE A 7 60.39 48.78 15.11
CA ILE A 7 61.76 48.29 15.36
C ILE A 7 61.80 47.17 16.41
N MET A 8 62.15 46.01 15.89
CA MET A 8 63.25 45.07 16.17
C MET A 8 63.45 44.65 17.63
N VAL A 9 63.56 43.39 17.86
CA VAL A 9 64.82 42.67 18.20
C VAL A 9 64.52 41.20 18.37
N GLY A 10 65.28 40.35 17.72
CA GLY A 10 65.20 38.92 17.71
C GLY A 10 65.80 38.26 18.93
N LEU A 11 65.48 37.02 19.08
CA LEU A 11 66.39 36.02 19.67
C LEU A 11 66.07 34.64 19.14
N LEU A 12 67.11 34.03 18.58
CA LEU A 12 67.15 32.61 18.22
C LEU A 12 67.11 31.75 19.49
N ALA A 13 66.34 30.68 19.45
CA ALA A 13 66.67 29.45 20.20
C ALA A 13 66.02 28.22 19.54
N ALA A 14 66.85 27.42 18.95
CA ALA A 14 66.98 25.96 18.88
C ALA A 14 65.71 25.09 18.90
N ILE A 15 65.47 24.54 17.78
CA ILE A 15 65.25 23.13 17.35
C ILE A 15 65.08 22.11 18.49
N VAL A 16 63.89 21.52 18.59
CA VAL A 16 63.74 20.11 18.94
C VAL A 16 62.73 19.50 17.96
N PHE A 17 63.25 18.61 17.10
CA PHE A 17 62.44 17.74 16.26
C PHE A 17 61.71 16.74 17.15
N GLY A 18 60.46 16.97 17.40
CA GLY A 18 59.53 15.96 17.92
C GLY A 18 58.66 15.45 16.77
N ASN A 19 59.04 14.26 16.30
CA ASN A 19 58.27 13.54 15.29
C ASN A 19 56.98 13.02 15.92
N VAL A 20 55.90 13.79 15.83
CA VAL A 20 54.57 13.33 16.16
C VAL A 20 53.96 12.72 14.91
N ALA A 21 54.03 11.39 14.85
CA ALA A 21 53.23 10.64 13.88
C ALA A 21 51.77 10.95 14.11
N SER A 22 51.20 11.81 13.28
CA SER A 22 49.76 11.97 13.16
C SER A 22 49.17 10.66 12.61
N ALA A 23 48.61 9.85 13.49
CA ALA A 23 47.71 8.81 13.07
C ALA A 23 46.51 9.49 12.42
N GLU A 24 46.48 9.50 11.10
CA GLU A 24 45.31 9.84 10.29
C GLU A 24 44.31 8.73 10.51
N GLU A 25 43.40 8.96 11.45
CA GLU A 25 42.25 8.12 11.70
C GLU A 25 41.37 8.20 10.44
N ALA A 26 41.53 7.21 9.57
CA ALA A 26 40.70 7.01 8.40
C ALA A 26 39.25 6.82 8.89
N ALA A 27 38.46 7.91 8.86
CA ALA A 27 37.05 7.86 9.01
C ALA A 27 36.47 6.98 7.87
N THR A 28 36.21 5.74 8.18
CA THR A 28 35.41 4.86 7.31
C THR A 28 34.06 5.54 7.11
N PRO A 29 33.62 5.76 5.86
CA PRO A 29 32.27 6.21 5.61
C PRO A 29 31.33 5.12 6.13
N GLN A 30 30.65 5.39 7.24
CA GLN A 30 29.49 4.58 7.62
C GLN A 30 28.51 4.66 6.46
N ALA A 31 28.46 3.59 5.66
CA ALA A 31 27.41 3.39 4.69
C ALA A 31 26.07 3.52 5.44
N ASN A 32 25.37 4.59 5.16
CA ASN A 32 24.02 4.84 5.62
C ASN A 32 23.18 3.65 5.12
N GLN A 33 22.99 2.63 5.96
CA GLN A 33 22.06 1.54 5.69
C GLN A 33 20.68 2.20 5.69
N ALA A 34 20.23 2.60 4.51
CA ALA A 34 18.84 2.91 4.28
C ALA A 34 18.07 1.69 4.77
N HIS A 35 17.34 1.85 5.86
CA HIS A 35 16.39 0.87 6.35
C HIS A 35 15.29 0.83 5.28
N GLU A 36 15.44 -0.07 4.29
CA GLU A 36 14.34 -0.40 3.39
C GLU A 36 13.29 -1.11 4.24
N ASP A 37 12.23 -0.39 4.58
CA ASP A 37 11.07 -0.99 5.19
C ASP A 37 10.60 -2.15 4.31
N PRO A 38 10.35 -3.33 4.87
CA PRO A 38 9.91 -4.47 4.09
C PRO A 38 8.62 -4.10 3.35
N ALA A 39 8.53 -4.50 2.07
CA ALA A 39 7.34 -4.26 1.27
C ALA A 39 6.06 -4.69 2.03
N PRO A 40 4.98 -3.90 1.96
CA PRO A 40 3.78 -4.18 2.74
C PRO A 40 3.20 -5.56 2.38
N THR A 41 2.81 -6.31 3.39
CA THR A 41 2.16 -7.60 3.21
C THR A 41 0.80 -7.43 2.53
N LEU A 42 0.29 -8.48 1.88
CA LEU A 42 -1.05 -8.46 1.29
C LEU A 42 -2.11 -8.05 2.32
N GLU A 43 -1.97 -8.53 3.55
CA GLU A 43 -2.90 -8.22 4.64
C GLU A 43 -2.86 -6.73 5.02
N ALA A 44 -1.68 -6.14 5.09
CA ALA A 44 -1.52 -4.71 5.33
C ALA A 44 -2.13 -3.87 4.20
N LEU A 45 -1.94 -4.27 2.94
CA LEU A 45 -2.58 -3.61 1.80
C LEU A 45 -4.11 -3.70 1.86
N VAL A 46 -4.66 -4.86 2.21
CA VAL A 46 -6.10 -5.06 2.35
C VAL A 46 -6.67 -4.14 3.44
N ALA A 47 -6.03 -4.11 4.60
CA ALA A 47 -6.46 -3.26 5.72
C ALA A 47 -6.40 -1.78 5.34
N GLN A 48 -5.31 -1.33 4.71
CA GLN A 48 -5.13 0.06 4.27
C GLN A 48 -6.22 0.46 3.27
N HIS A 49 -6.37 -0.28 2.17
CA HIS A 49 -7.37 0.06 1.15
C HIS A 49 -8.81 -0.04 1.67
N ALA A 50 -9.12 -0.95 2.59
CA ALA A 50 -10.42 -1.03 3.22
C ALA A 50 -10.70 0.21 4.07
N HIS A 51 -9.74 0.62 4.92
CA HIS A 51 -9.81 1.82 5.74
C HIS A 51 -10.01 3.08 4.88
N ASP A 52 -9.20 3.27 3.84
CA ASP A 52 -9.26 4.44 2.95
C ASP A 52 -10.60 4.59 2.23
N ASN A 53 -11.33 3.49 2.07
CA ASN A 53 -12.63 3.46 1.41
C ASN A 53 -13.82 3.35 2.39
N GLY A 54 -13.58 3.34 3.70
CA GLY A 54 -14.62 3.21 4.73
C GLY A 54 -15.32 1.85 4.73
N ILE A 55 -14.58 0.78 4.40
CA ILE A 55 -15.07 -0.60 4.35
C ILE A 55 -14.61 -1.36 5.59
N PRO A 56 -15.49 -2.12 6.25
CA PRO A 56 -15.04 -3.07 7.28
C PRO A 56 -14.03 -4.06 6.71
N VAL A 57 -12.85 -4.16 7.34
CA VAL A 57 -11.74 -5.03 6.86
C VAL A 57 -12.21 -6.48 6.73
N GLY A 58 -13.04 -6.97 7.64
CA GLY A 58 -13.63 -8.31 7.57
C GLY A 58 -14.48 -8.53 6.31
N LEU A 59 -15.20 -7.51 5.84
CA LEU A 59 -15.98 -7.60 4.58
C LEU A 59 -15.05 -7.66 3.38
N ALA A 60 -14.01 -6.83 3.35
CA ALA A 60 -12.99 -6.84 2.28
C ALA A 60 -12.30 -8.21 2.17
N ARG A 61 -11.86 -8.77 3.32
CA ARG A 61 -11.28 -10.13 3.40
C ARG A 61 -12.22 -11.20 2.88
N ALA A 62 -13.51 -11.12 3.26
CA ALA A 62 -14.51 -12.09 2.82
C ALA A 62 -14.70 -12.06 1.30
N VAL A 63 -14.78 -10.89 0.69
CA VAL A 63 -14.84 -10.73 -0.77
C VAL A 63 -13.61 -11.35 -1.42
N ILE A 64 -12.40 -10.95 -1.01
CA ILE A 64 -11.15 -11.48 -1.58
C ILE A 64 -11.07 -13.01 -1.46
N ARG A 65 -11.46 -13.56 -0.30
CA ARG A 65 -11.45 -15.00 -0.08
C ARG A 65 -12.40 -15.75 -1.00
N ILE A 66 -13.58 -15.20 -1.26
CA ILE A 66 -14.58 -15.81 -2.14
C ILE A 66 -14.17 -15.67 -3.60
N GLU A 67 -13.73 -14.50 -4.02
CA GLU A 67 -13.45 -14.16 -5.43
C GLU A 67 -12.20 -14.86 -5.96
N SER A 68 -11.11 -14.84 -5.19
CA SER A 68 -9.80 -15.30 -5.68
C SER A 68 -9.06 -16.25 -4.74
N ARG A 69 -9.57 -16.49 -3.54
CA ARG A 69 -8.85 -17.18 -2.45
C ARG A 69 -7.54 -16.49 -2.05
N GLY A 70 -7.44 -15.17 -2.33
CA GLY A 70 -6.22 -14.40 -2.09
C GLY A 70 -5.20 -14.45 -3.24
N ASN A 71 -5.55 -15.01 -4.40
CA ASN A 71 -4.65 -15.05 -5.56
C ASN A 71 -4.75 -13.75 -6.39
N PRO A 72 -3.69 -12.91 -6.41
CA PRO A 72 -3.70 -11.67 -7.19
C PRO A 72 -3.69 -11.91 -8.70
N ARG A 73 -3.29 -13.10 -9.15
CA ARG A 73 -3.24 -13.48 -10.57
C ARG A 73 -4.48 -14.22 -11.05
N ALA A 74 -5.53 -14.32 -10.22
CA ALA A 74 -6.77 -14.99 -10.61
C ALA A 74 -7.42 -14.32 -11.82
N ARG A 75 -7.96 -15.14 -12.73
CA ARG A 75 -8.67 -14.70 -13.93
C ARG A 75 -9.90 -15.59 -14.12
N ASN A 76 -11.05 -14.97 -14.31
CA ASN A 76 -12.28 -15.72 -14.54
C ASN A 76 -13.26 -14.89 -15.40
N HIS A 77 -13.58 -15.33 -16.61
CA HIS A 77 -14.54 -14.66 -17.51
C HIS A 77 -14.34 -13.14 -17.65
N GLY A 78 -13.07 -12.69 -17.79
CA GLY A 78 -12.70 -11.30 -17.91
C GLY A 78 -12.63 -10.53 -16.58
N ALA A 79 -12.93 -11.17 -15.46
CA ALA A 79 -12.68 -10.65 -14.13
C ALA A 79 -11.23 -10.93 -13.71
N MET A 80 -10.59 -10.02 -12.99
CA MET A 80 -9.16 -10.01 -12.73
C MET A 80 -8.83 -9.81 -11.25
N GLY A 81 -7.80 -10.53 -10.79
CA GLY A 81 -7.09 -10.29 -9.55
C GLY A 81 -7.86 -10.66 -8.28
N LEU A 82 -7.40 -10.09 -7.16
CA LEU A 82 -7.89 -10.41 -5.81
C LEU A 82 -9.40 -10.28 -5.64
N MET A 83 -9.96 -9.20 -6.18
CA MET A 83 -11.38 -8.84 -6.03
C MET A 83 -12.19 -9.11 -7.30
N GLN A 84 -11.62 -9.81 -8.29
CA GLN A 84 -12.28 -10.23 -9.53
C GLN A 84 -13.06 -9.10 -10.20
N ILE A 85 -12.42 -7.94 -10.38
CA ILE A 85 -13.03 -6.79 -11.05
C ILE A 85 -12.80 -6.87 -12.57
N LYS A 86 -13.82 -6.52 -13.34
CA LYS A 86 -13.70 -6.38 -14.79
C LYS A 86 -13.04 -5.05 -15.14
N THR A 87 -12.26 -5.00 -16.22
CA THR A 87 -11.56 -3.81 -16.66
C THR A 87 -12.49 -2.61 -16.86
N ASP A 88 -13.68 -2.83 -17.46
CA ASP A 88 -14.65 -1.75 -17.66
C ASP A 88 -15.23 -1.24 -16.33
N THR A 89 -15.40 -2.11 -15.34
CA THR A 89 -15.79 -1.70 -13.99
C THR A 89 -14.70 -0.85 -13.35
N ALA A 90 -13.44 -1.29 -13.43
CA ALA A 90 -12.32 -0.50 -12.90
C ALA A 90 -12.17 0.87 -13.60
N ARG A 91 -12.40 0.93 -14.92
CA ARG A 91 -12.36 2.17 -15.70
C ARG A 91 -13.40 3.18 -15.22
N ARG A 92 -14.62 2.76 -14.88
CA ARG A 92 -15.64 3.66 -14.29
C ARG A 92 -15.19 4.29 -12.97
N HIS A 93 -14.22 3.68 -12.30
CA HIS A 93 -13.60 4.19 -11.07
C HIS A 93 -12.24 4.89 -11.30
N GLY A 94 -11.90 5.19 -12.57
CA GLY A 94 -10.70 5.95 -12.93
C GLY A 94 -9.47 5.12 -13.27
N PHE A 95 -9.62 3.80 -13.52
CA PHE A 95 -8.50 2.97 -13.97
C PHE A 95 -8.15 3.24 -15.43
N GLY A 96 -6.93 3.75 -15.71
CA GLY A 96 -6.43 4.02 -17.06
C GLY A 96 -5.47 2.96 -17.61
N GLY A 97 -5.18 1.91 -16.84
CA GLY A 97 -4.20 0.90 -17.21
C GLY A 97 -4.74 -0.21 -18.12
N SER A 98 -3.84 -1.13 -18.50
CA SER A 98 -4.21 -2.36 -19.23
C SER A 98 -4.90 -3.36 -18.30
N ALA A 99 -5.66 -4.30 -18.87
CA ALA A 99 -6.30 -5.37 -18.10
C ALA A 99 -5.30 -6.14 -17.21
N ASN A 100 -4.07 -6.38 -17.71
CA ASN A 100 -3.03 -7.05 -16.95
C ASN A 100 -2.57 -6.25 -15.72
N GLY A 101 -2.69 -4.92 -15.72
CA GLY A 101 -2.41 -4.07 -14.57
C GLY A 101 -3.27 -4.39 -13.35
N LEU A 102 -4.49 -4.93 -13.56
CA LEU A 102 -5.37 -5.40 -12.50
C LEU A 102 -4.91 -6.69 -11.80
N LEU A 103 -3.81 -7.31 -12.23
CA LEU A 103 -3.19 -8.44 -11.55
C LEU A 103 -2.14 -8.02 -10.51
N SER A 104 -1.80 -6.73 -10.45
CA SER A 104 -1.08 -6.17 -9.31
C SER A 104 -2.01 -6.14 -8.09
N ALA A 105 -1.54 -6.65 -6.95
CA ALA A 105 -2.33 -6.69 -5.72
C ALA A 105 -2.79 -5.28 -5.31
N ASP A 106 -1.88 -4.32 -5.23
CA ASP A 106 -2.20 -2.94 -4.86
C ASP A 106 -3.19 -2.30 -5.83
N THR A 107 -2.94 -2.42 -7.15
CA THR A 107 -3.84 -1.86 -8.16
C THR A 107 -5.24 -2.48 -8.07
N ASN A 108 -5.33 -3.80 -7.90
CA ASN A 108 -6.60 -4.50 -7.78
C ASN A 108 -7.38 -4.07 -6.54
N LEU A 109 -6.71 -3.97 -5.40
CA LEU A 109 -7.31 -3.49 -4.15
C LEU A 109 -7.78 -2.04 -4.27
N ARG A 110 -6.95 -1.15 -4.84
CA ARG A 110 -7.30 0.26 -5.06
C ARG A 110 -8.63 0.43 -5.79
N TYR A 111 -8.84 -0.28 -6.87
CA TYR A 111 -10.07 -0.15 -7.67
C TYR A 111 -11.20 -1.05 -7.17
N GLY A 112 -10.90 -2.26 -6.72
CA GLY A 112 -11.88 -3.18 -6.16
C GLY A 112 -12.53 -2.65 -4.89
N MET A 113 -11.76 -1.97 -4.02
CA MET A 113 -12.33 -1.34 -2.82
C MET A 113 -13.24 -0.15 -3.16
N LYS A 114 -12.93 0.63 -4.20
CA LYS A 114 -13.85 1.68 -4.68
C LYS A 114 -15.20 1.10 -5.14
N VAL A 115 -15.15 -0.01 -5.89
CA VAL A 115 -16.37 -0.72 -6.33
C VAL A 115 -17.16 -1.26 -5.12
N LEU A 116 -16.47 -1.86 -4.16
CA LEU A 116 -17.09 -2.38 -2.94
C LEU A 116 -17.67 -1.26 -2.07
N ALA A 117 -16.98 -0.11 -1.99
CA ALA A 117 -17.43 1.06 -1.25
C ALA A 117 -18.68 1.70 -1.87
N GLU A 118 -18.77 1.76 -3.20
CA GLU A 118 -19.99 2.18 -3.87
C GLU A 118 -21.17 1.27 -3.47
N ALA A 119 -20.99 -0.05 -3.57
CA ALA A 119 -21.99 -1.02 -3.19
C ALA A 119 -22.38 -0.91 -1.71
N TYR A 120 -21.40 -0.71 -0.82
CA TYR A 120 -21.59 -0.60 0.62
C TYR A 120 -22.42 0.64 0.98
N ARG A 121 -22.05 1.80 0.44
CA ARG A 121 -22.83 3.05 0.64
C ARG A 121 -24.22 2.95 0.06
N ALA A 122 -24.35 2.43 -1.17
CA ALA A 122 -25.65 2.26 -1.83
C ALA A 122 -26.60 1.30 -1.08
N SER A 123 -26.03 0.42 -0.25
CA SER A 123 -26.75 -0.59 0.54
C SER A 123 -26.97 -0.17 1.99
N GLY A 124 -26.59 1.05 2.38
CA GLY A 124 -26.71 1.53 3.75
C GLY A 124 -25.89 0.71 4.76
N GLY A 125 -24.77 0.11 4.32
CA GLY A 125 -23.89 -0.71 5.17
C GLY A 125 -24.39 -2.15 5.41
N ASP A 126 -25.53 -2.57 4.85
CA ASP A 126 -25.98 -3.96 4.96
C ASP A 126 -25.08 -4.89 4.15
N VAL A 127 -24.48 -5.86 4.81
CA VAL A 127 -23.50 -6.79 4.21
C VAL A 127 -24.10 -7.58 3.04
N CYS A 128 -25.28 -8.14 3.19
CA CYS A 128 -25.86 -8.99 2.15
C CYS A 128 -26.31 -8.18 0.93
N ARG A 129 -26.87 -7.01 1.15
CA ARG A 129 -27.22 -6.08 0.05
C ARG A 129 -25.98 -5.57 -0.67
N THR A 130 -24.92 -5.26 0.09
CA THR A 130 -23.61 -4.86 -0.47
C THR A 130 -23.06 -5.93 -1.40
N LEU A 131 -23.05 -7.19 -0.95
CA LEU A 131 -22.53 -8.30 -1.73
C LEU A 131 -23.39 -8.60 -2.96
N ALA A 132 -24.71 -8.49 -2.84
CA ALA A 132 -25.62 -8.63 -3.97
C ALA A 132 -25.41 -7.52 -5.02
N TYR A 133 -25.23 -6.27 -4.56
CA TYR A 133 -24.86 -5.15 -5.43
C TYR A 133 -23.50 -5.39 -6.10
N TYR A 134 -22.49 -5.79 -5.33
CA TYR A 134 -21.14 -6.04 -5.84
C TYR A 134 -21.15 -7.06 -6.99
N GLN A 135 -21.93 -8.15 -6.87
CA GLN A 135 -22.07 -9.16 -7.91
C GLN A 135 -22.85 -8.68 -9.15
N SER A 136 -23.87 -7.85 -8.98
CA SER A 136 -24.79 -7.46 -10.07
C SER A 136 -24.42 -6.12 -10.72
N GLY A 137 -23.66 -5.26 -10.03
CA GLY A 137 -23.37 -3.90 -10.45
C GLY A 137 -24.52 -2.90 -10.23
N HIS A 138 -25.61 -3.32 -9.55
CA HIS A 138 -26.77 -2.48 -9.25
C HIS A 138 -27.51 -2.95 -8.00
N ARG A 139 -28.41 -2.13 -7.48
CA ARG A 139 -29.29 -2.52 -6.36
C ARG A 139 -30.21 -3.66 -6.78
N VAL A 140 -30.36 -4.65 -5.89
CA VAL A 140 -31.29 -5.76 -6.06
C VAL A 140 -32.33 -5.74 -4.95
N HIS A 141 -33.60 -5.96 -5.29
CA HIS A 141 -34.69 -6.01 -4.34
C HIS A 141 -34.90 -7.40 -3.73
N ARG A 142 -34.62 -8.45 -4.50
CA ARG A 142 -34.71 -9.85 -4.07
C ARG A 142 -33.45 -10.61 -4.43
N PHE A 143 -32.89 -11.33 -3.46
CA PHE A 143 -31.71 -12.13 -3.68
C PHE A 143 -32.05 -13.42 -4.38
N ASN A 144 -31.32 -13.74 -5.43
CA ASN A 144 -31.34 -15.08 -6.03
C ASN A 144 -30.52 -16.08 -5.17
N ALA A 145 -30.52 -17.36 -5.56
CA ALA A 145 -29.83 -18.41 -4.81
C ALA A 145 -28.30 -18.16 -4.71
N ALA A 146 -27.66 -17.68 -5.80
CA ALA A 146 -26.23 -17.38 -5.82
C ALA A 146 -25.89 -16.24 -4.83
N GLN A 147 -26.67 -15.17 -4.81
CA GLN A 147 -26.48 -14.03 -3.90
C GLN A 147 -26.68 -14.42 -2.43
N ARG A 148 -27.68 -15.27 -2.13
CA ARG A 148 -27.85 -15.81 -0.78
C ARG A 148 -26.66 -16.67 -0.35
N SER A 149 -26.19 -17.55 -1.24
CA SER A 149 -25.00 -18.38 -0.97
C SER A 149 -23.76 -17.51 -0.75
N TYR A 150 -23.54 -16.49 -1.57
CA TYR A 150 -22.42 -15.57 -1.43
C TYR A 150 -22.48 -14.87 -0.05
N CYS A 151 -23.64 -14.32 0.32
CA CYS A 151 -23.81 -13.67 1.62
C CYS A 151 -23.54 -14.63 2.79
N SER A 152 -24.07 -15.85 2.74
CA SER A 152 -23.83 -16.86 3.79
C SER A 152 -22.35 -17.18 3.94
N LYS A 153 -21.62 -17.40 2.83
CA LYS A 153 -20.16 -17.64 2.83
C LYS A 153 -19.41 -16.45 3.44
N ALA A 154 -19.73 -15.23 3.03
CA ALA A 154 -19.07 -14.03 3.52
C ALA A 154 -19.26 -13.87 5.02
N ARG A 155 -20.49 -14.02 5.55
CA ARG A 155 -20.78 -13.96 6.99
C ARG A 155 -20.00 -15.01 7.77
N SER A 156 -19.90 -16.23 7.25
CA SER A 156 -19.09 -17.29 7.85
C SER A 156 -17.60 -16.96 7.90
N ILE A 157 -17.06 -16.30 6.87
CA ILE A 157 -15.67 -15.87 6.84
C ILE A 157 -15.46 -14.73 7.85
N MET A 158 -16.34 -13.72 7.83
CA MET A 158 -16.25 -12.58 8.75
C MET A 158 -16.33 -12.97 10.24
N ALA A 159 -17.09 -14.01 10.56
CA ALA A 159 -17.22 -14.51 11.94
C ALA A 159 -16.00 -15.27 12.45
N ARG A 160 -15.07 -15.65 11.57
CA ARG A 160 -13.82 -16.39 11.90
C ARG A 160 -12.55 -15.53 11.77
N ALA A 161 -12.68 -14.26 11.43
CA ALA A 161 -11.56 -13.34 11.19
C ALA A 161 -11.08 -12.62 12.44
#